data_3deb4bd22e7797c41f337c036bd54a57
#
_entry.id   3deb4bd22e7797c41f337c036bd54a57
#
_cell.length_a   1.000
_cell.length_b   1.000
_cell.length_c   1.000
_cell.angle_alpha   90.00
_cell.angle_beta   90.00
_cell.angle_gamma   90.00
#
_symmetry.space_group_name_H-M   'P 1'
#
loop_
_entity.id
_entity.type
_entity.pdbx_description
1 polymer ?
#
loop_
_entity_poly.entity_id
_entity_poly.type
_entity_poly.pdbx_seq_one_letter_code
_entity_poly.pdbx_strand_id
1 'polypeptide(L)'
;MGELALGRNDTERDEIANCFYLYVMKRNCNKPFPVSKFPFFYGWIILAAGIIGILMSIPGQTMGVSVFTESLLSDLQINRNNLSLAYLVGTLGSGLLITRAGKLYDKHGARVMAFIAGVMLGLMLVYLTRVDRLVSSSSGAAWISPALLTFLLLAVGFWGIRFFGQGLLTMVSRNMVMKWFNRRRGLANAVLGIFSALGFSVAPKILDQVIQRLEWRGAWIFLAILVGVVFAIFVLLIFRDNPQACG
;
A
#
# COMPACT_ATOMS: atom_id res chain seq x y z
N MET A 1 30.76 -5.89 -44.48
CA MET A 1 29.58 -6.78 -44.51
C MET A 1 29.26 -7.44 -43.16
N GLY A 2 30.04 -7.23 -42.12
CA GLY A 2 29.83 -7.87 -40.80
C GLY A 2 28.94 -7.10 -39.80
N GLU A 3 28.76 -5.78 -39.96
CA GLU A 3 28.01 -4.96 -39.00
C GLU A 3 26.47 -5.01 -39.18
N LEU A 4 26.00 -5.34 -40.37
CA LEU A 4 24.55 -5.44 -40.65
C LEU A 4 23.89 -6.72 -40.13
N ALA A 5 24.67 -7.74 -39.82
CA ALA A 5 24.15 -9.01 -39.29
C ALA A 5 23.96 -9.01 -37.75
N LEU A 6 24.76 -8.22 -37.01
CA LEU A 6 24.66 -8.09 -35.55
C LEU A 6 23.43 -7.27 -35.11
N GLY A 7 23.09 -6.19 -35.83
CA GLY A 7 21.96 -5.35 -35.50
C GLY A 7 20.58 -6.01 -35.78
N ARG A 8 20.51 -6.98 -36.68
CA ARG A 8 19.27 -7.73 -36.99
C ARG A 8 18.89 -8.70 -35.90
N ASN A 9 19.87 -9.34 -35.26
CA ASN A 9 19.62 -10.28 -34.15
C ASN A 9 19.12 -9.60 -32.87
N ASP A 10 19.57 -8.40 -32.57
CA ASP A 10 19.15 -7.69 -31.38
C ASP A 10 17.72 -7.17 -31.51
N THR A 11 17.33 -6.63 -32.68
CA THR A 11 15.97 -6.19 -32.96
C THR A 11 14.97 -7.33 -32.91
N GLU A 12 15.31 -8.49 -33.46
CA GLU A 12 14.48 -9.69 -33.48
C GLU A 12 14.32 -10.30 -32.07
N ARG A 13 15.36 -10.25 -31.26
CA ARG A 13 15.30 -10.67 -29.83
C ARG A 13 14.44 -9.72 -29.01
N ASP A 14 14.49 -8.42 -29.24
CA ASP A 14 13.67 -7.43 -28.59
C ASP A 14 12.19 -7.53 -29.01
N GLU A 15 11.89 -7.85 -30.27
CA GLU A 15 10.54 -8.13 -30.74
C GLU A 15 9.97 -9.41 -30.11
N ILE A 16 10.75 -10.47 -30.05
CA ILE A 16 10.33 -11.74 -29.41
C ILE A 16 10.11 -11.53 -27.90
N ALA A 17 11.02 -10.82 -27.24
CA ALA A 17 10.88 -10.47 -25.81
C ALA A 17 9.64 -9.62 -25.56
N ASN A 18 9.37 -8.63 -26.42
CA ASN A 18 8.17 -7.80 -26.35
C ASN A 18 6.88 -8.59 -26.63
N CYS A 19 6.89 -9.49 -27.61
CA CYS A 19 5.75 -10.37 -27.94
C CYS A 19 5.46 -11.35 -26.79
N PHE A 20 6.50 -11.94 -26.20
CA PHE A 20 6.39 -12.82 -25.04
C PHE A 20 5.90 -12.06 -23.80
N TYR A 21 6.41 -10.85 -23.56
CA TYR A 21 5.99 -9.96 -22.48
C TYR A 21 4.51 -9.58 -22.62
N LEU A 22 4.07 -9.18 -23.82
CA LEU A 22 2.68 -8.88 -24.12
C LEU A 22 1.77 -10.10 -23.98
N TYR A 23 2.22 -11.29 -24.38
CA TYR A 23 1.47 -12.54 -24.22
C TYR A 23 1.27 -12.89 -22.74
N VAL A 24 2.31 -12.81 -21.93
CA VAL A 24 2.24 -13.07 -20.48
C VAL A 24 1.35 -12.03 -19.79
N MET A 25 1.46 -10.75 -20.17
CA MET A 25 0.57 -9.68 -19.67
C MET A 25 -0.89 -9.91 -20.04
N LYS A 26 -1.18 -10.27 -21.29
CA LYS A 26 -2.54 -10.57 -21.76
C LYS A 26 -3.16 -11.75 -21.03
N ARG A 27 -2.37 -12.79 -20.76
CA ARG A 27 -2.80 -13.95 -19.98
C ARG A 27 -3.15 -13.60 -18.53
N ASN A 28 -2.42 -12.67 -17.92
CA ASN A 28 -2.68 -12.23 -16.55
C ASN A 28 -3.87 -11.25 -16.47
N CYS A 29 -4.13 -10.46 -17.51
CA CYS A 29 -5.23 -9.51 -17.53
C CYS A 29 -6.60 -10.20 -17.60
N ASN A 30 -6.70 -11.33 -18.27
CA ASN A 30 -7.93 -12.09 -18.42
C ASN A 30 -8.27 -13.01 -17.24
N LYS A 31 -7.46 -13.06 -16.18
CA LYS A 31 -7.75 -13.85 -14.98
C LYS A 31 -8.18 -12.94 -13.84
N PRO A 32 -9.23 -13.26 -13.05
CA PRO A 32 -10.09 -14.44 -13.12
C PRO A 32 -11.19 -14.37 -14.18
N PHE A 33 -11.48 -13.20 -14.76
CA PHE A 33 -12.48 -13.00 -15.81
C PHE A 33 -11.95 -12.06 -16.90
N PRO A 34 -12.38 -12.23 -18.18
CA PRO A 34 -11.99 -11.38 -19.29
C PRO A 34 -12.69 -10.02 -19.19
N VAL A 35 -11.90 -8.95 -19.27
CA VAL A 35 -12.38 -7.56 -19.20
C VAL A 35 -13.28 -7.21 -20.41
N SER A 36 -13.06 -7.86 -21.56
CA SER A 36 -13.84 -7.66 -22.77
C SER A 36 -15.33 -8.06 -22.69
N LYS A 37 -15.72 -8.80 -21.64
CA LYS A 37 -17.13 -9.18 -21.42
C LYS A 37 -17.98 -8.08 -20.78
N PHE A 38 -17.37 -6.98 -20.30
CA PHE A 38 -18.13 -5.89 -19.71
C PHE A 38 -18.71 -4.99 -20.79
N PRO A 39 -20.02 -4.64 -20.70
CA PRO A 39 -20.70 -3.79 -21.69
C PRO A 39 -20.33 -2.31 -21.61
N PHE A 40 -19.50 -1.92 -20.63
CA PHE A 40 -19.06 -0.55 -20.39
C PHE A 40 -17.55 -0.48 -20.19
N PHE A 41 -17.00 0.73 -20.27
CA PHE A 41 -15.56 0.96 -20.07
C PHE A 41 -15.09 0.56 -18.67
N TYR A 42 -14.30 -0.50 -18.60
CA TYR A 42 -13.82 -1.08 -17.33
C TYR A 42 -12.99 -0.10 -16.48
N GLY A 43 -12.48 0.98 -17.08
CA GLY A 43 -11.79 2.06 -16.37
C GLY A 43 -12.57 2.66 -15.21
N TRP A 44 -13.93 2.67 -15.27
CA TRP A 44 -14.74 3.14 -14.15
C TRP A 44 -14.65 2.21 -12.92
N ILE A 45 -14.58 0.90 -13.15
CA ILE A 45 -14.36 -0.08 -12.06
C ILE A 45 -12.96 0.14 -11.48
N ILE A 46 -11.95 0.37 -12.33
CA ILE A 46 -10.59 0.67 -11.90
C ILE A 46 -10.52 1.97 -11.10
N LEU A 47 -11.28 2.98 -11.49
CA LEU A 47 -11.38 4.24 -10.74
C LEU A 47 -11.96 4.00 -9.33
N ALA A 48 -13.08 3.30 -9.23
CA ALA A 48 -13.67 2.92 -7.95
C ALA A 48 -12.71 2.07 -7.10
N ALA A 49 -12.05 1.09 -7.72
CA ALA A 49 -11.05 0.25 -7.06
C ALA A 49 -9.83 1.07 -6.59
N GLY A 50 -9.39 2.05 -7.36
CA GLY A 50 -8.32 2.98 -6.96
C GLY A 50 -8.71 3.84 -5.76
N ILE A 51 -9.96 4.34 -5.72
CA ILE A 51 -10.50 5.07 -4.56
C ILE A 51 -10.47 4.17 -3.33
N ILE A 52 -10.99 2.94 -3.43
CA ILE A 52 -10.97 1.96 -2.33
C ILE A 52 -9.52 1.70 -1.89
N GLY A 53 -8.58 1.53 -2.82
CA GLY A 53 -7.17 1.32 -2.51
C GLY A 53 -6.54 2.48 -1.73
N ILE A 54 -6.89 3.73 -2.09
CA ILE A 54 -6.44 4.91 -1.34
C ILE A 54 -7.08 4.94 0.06
N LEU A 55 -8.37 4.61 0.19
CA LEU A 55 -9.05 4.57 1.48
C LEU A 55 -8.50 3.45 2.37
N MET A 56 -8.15 2.29 1.82
CA MET A 56 -7.52 1.20 2.56
C MET A 56 -6.08 1.53 3.03
N SER A 57 -5.48 2.61 2.53
CA SER A 57 -4.20 3.12 3.06
C SER A 57 -4.34 3.94 4.35
N ILE A 58 -5.55 4.26 4.81
CA ILE A 58 -5.85 5.10 5.98
C ILE A 58 -5.04 4.71 7.22
N PRO A 59 -4.88 3.43 7.59
CA PRO A 59 -4.07 3.06 8.76
C PRO A 59 -2.61 3.53 8.68
N GLY A 60 -2.06 3.69 7.48
CA GLY A 60 -0.73 4.24 7.24
C GLY A 60 -0.69 5.76 7.06
N GLN A 61 -1.83 6.45 7.01
CA GLN A 61 -1.91 7.91 6.88
C GLN A 61 -1.76 8.60 8.25
N THR A 62 -1.31 9.86 8.23
CA THR A 62 -1.14 10.65 9.46
C THR A 62 -2.43 10.71 10.28
N MET A 63 -3.58 10.92 9.62
CA MET A 63 -4.88 10.98 10.27
C MET A 63 -5.30 9.64 10.88
N GLY A 64 -4.92 8.52 10.26
CA GLY A 64 -5.18 7.20 10.80
C GLY A 64 -4.39 6.94 12.09
N VAL A 65 -3.09 7.26 12.07
CA VAL A 65 -2.20 7.07 13.22
C VAL A 65 -2.57 8.02 14.37
N SER A 66 -2.98 9.27 14.09
CA SER A 66 -3.26 10.27 15.11
C SER A 66 -4.38 9.86 16.09
N VAL A 67 -5.38 9.12 15.61
CA VAL A 67 -6.49 8.63 16.45
C VAL A 67 -6.01 7.63 17.52
N PHE A 68 -4.93 6.90 17.25
CA PHE A 68 -4.36 5.92 18.19
C PHE A 68 -3.30 6.51 19.13
N THR A 69 -2.96 7.78 18.97
CA THR A 69 -1.85 8.41 19.74
C THR A 69 -2.06 8.33 21.24
N GLU A 70 -3.23 8.71 21.74
CA GLU A 70 -3.49 8.70 23.20
C GLU A 70 -3.47 7.28 23.77
N SER A 71 -4.01 6.31 23.06
CA SER A 71 -3.99 4.90 23.47
C SER A 71 -2.56 4.35 23.54
N LEU A 72 -1.70 4.73 22.58
CA LEU A 72 -0.29 4.32 22.57
C LEU A 72 0.50 4.95 23.71
N LEU A 73 0.25 6.23 24.00
CA LEU A 73 0.91 6.94 25.11
C LEU A 73 0.57 6.31 26.45
N SER A 74 -0.72 6.03 26.69
CA SER A 74 -1.20 5.46 27.96
C SER A 74 -0.71 4.03 28.18
N ASP A 75 -0.80 3.17 27.14
CA ASP A 75 -0.48 1.75 27.29
C ASP A 75 1.02 1.46 27.29
N LEU A 76 1.80 2.15 26.48
CA LEU A 76 3.24 1.95 26.38
C LEU A 76 4.05 2.81 27.37
N GLN A 77 3.37 3.68 28.14
CA GLN A 77 3.99 4.57 29.13
C GLN A 77 5.15 5.39 28.56
N ILE A 78 5.00 5.85 27.31
CA ILE A 78 6.01 6.63 26.60
C ILE A 78 5.65 8.11 26.55
N ASN A 79 6.68 8.96 26.46
CA ASN A 79 6.48 10.40 26.30
C ASN A 79 6.02 10.71 24.86
N ARG A 80 5.12 11.69 24.72
CA ARG A 80 4.63 12.20 23.42
C ARG A 80 5.77 12.59 22.48
N ASN A 81 6.85 13.17 22.99
CA ASN A 81 8.01 13.52 22.18
C ASN A 81 8.68 12.28 21.56
N ASN A 82 8.84 11.20 22.33
CA ASN A 82 9.44 9.96 21.84
C ASN A 82 8.56 9.29 20.79
N LEU A 83 7.22 9.28 20.97
CA LEU A 83 6.29 8.78 19.99
C LEU A 83 6.37 9.58 18.67
N SER A 84 6.39 10.91 18.79
CA SER A 84 6.49 11.81 17.64
C SER A 84 7.83 11.66 16.90
N LEU A 85 8.94 11.48 17.63
CA LEU A 85 10.25 11.22 17.03
C LEU A 85 10.29 9.86 16.32
N ALA A 86 9.74 8.80 16.93
CA ALA A 86 9.65 7.48 16.30
C ALA A 86 8.82 7.55 15.00
N TYR A 87 7.72 8.29 15.01
CA TYR A 87 6.90 8.53 13.83
C TYR A 87 7.65 9.34 12.76
N LEU A 88 8.40 10.37 13.15
CA LEU A 88 9.23 11.17 12.25
C LEU A 88 10.29 10.30 11.55
N VAL A 89 11.06 9.51 12.34
CA VAL A 89 12.10 8.61 11.82
C VAL A 89 11.47 7.60 10.84
N GLY A 90 10.34 7.00 11.23
CA GLY A 90 9.61 6.08 10.36
C GLY A 90 9.16 6.72 9.04
N THR A 91 8.66 7.97 9.11
CA THR A 91 8.21 8.72 7.92
C THR A 91 9.38 9.05 7.00
N LEU A 92 10.49 9.57 7.53
CA LEU A 92 11.68 9.88 6.73
C LEU A 92 12.25 8.61 6.07
N GLY A 93 12.36 7.51 6.83
CA GLY A 93 12.81 6.23 6.30
C GLY A 93 11.91 5.69 5.19
N SER A 94 10.59 5.86 5.31
CA SER A 94 9.65 5.46 4.24
C SER A 94 9.84 6.28 2.96
N GLY A 95 10.08 7.59 3.09
CA GLY A 95 10.31 8.50 1.97
C GLY A 95 11.53 8.12 1.12
N LEU A 96 12.61 7.68 1.76
CA LEU A 96 13.84 7.26 1.07
C LEU A 96 13.63 6.03 0.16
N LEU A 97 12.69 5.15 0.50
CA LEU A 97 12.47 3.90 -0.23
C LEU A 97 11.40 4.00 -1.31
N ILE A 98 10.58 5.05 -1.33
CA ILE A 98 9.46 5.17 -2.26
C ILE A 98 9.90 5.18 -3.73
N THR A 99 11.07 5.76 -4.04
CA THR A 99 11.64 5.77 -5.39
C THR A 99 11.98 4.35 -5.87
N ARG A 100 12.49 3.49 -4.99
CA ARG A 100 12.76 2.08 -5.31
C ARG A 100 11.45 1.31 -5.50
N ALA A 101 10.44 1.62 -4.69
CA ALA A 101 9.10 1.04 -4.83
C ALA A 101 8.46 1.40 -6.19
N GLY A 102 8.69 2.62 -6.71
CA GLY A 102 8.28 3.03 -8.05
C GLY A 102 8.87 2.12 -9.14
N LYS A 103 10.17 1.86 -9.09
CA LYS A 103 10.83 0.93 -10.03
C LYS A 103 10.29 -0.49 -9.94
N LEU A 104 9.98 -0.97 -8.74
CA LEU A 104 9.36 -2.28 -8.53
C LEU A 104 7.92 -2.33 -9.08
N TYR A 105 7.17 -1.24 -8.94
CA TYR A 105 5.85 -1.08 -9.53
C TYR A 105 5.88 -1.18 -11.06
N ASP A 106 6.85 -0.52 -11.70
CA ASP A 106 7.00 -0.58 -13.16
C ASP A 106 7.34 -1.99 -13.64
N LYS A 107 8.07 -2.77 -12.84
CA LYS A 107 8.46 -4.16 -13.14
C LYS A 107 7.34 -5.18 -12.86
N HIS A 108 6.63 -5.08 -11.75
CA HIS A 108 5.70 -6.10 -11.28
C HIS A 108 4.22 -5.75 -11.49
N GLY A 109 3.93 -4.49 -11.83
CA GLY A 109 2.58 -4.00 -12.08
C GLY A 109 1.78 -3.66 -10.82
N ALA A 110 0.58 -3.07 -11.04
CA ALA A 110 -0.28 -2.57 -9.97
C ALA A 110 -0.84 -3.69 -9.09
N ARG A 111 -1.27 -4.79 -9.71
CA ARG A 111 -1.94 -5.90 -9.03
C ARG A 111 -1.04 -6.56 -7.96
N VAL A 112 0.17 -6.91 -8.35
CA VAL A 112 1.14 -7.56 -7.45
C VAL A 112 1.59 -6.60 -6.36
N MET A 113 1.91 -5.36 -6.73
CA MET A 113 2.41 -4.37 -5.77
C MET A 113 1.33 -3.93 -4.78
N ALA A 114 0.06 -3.80 -5.19
CA ALA A 114 -1.04 -3.50 -4.27
C ALA A 114 -1.33 -4.68 -3.31
N PHE A 115 -1.24 -5.92 -3.80
CA PHE A 115 -1.38 -7.12 -2.97
C PHE A 115 -0.30 -7.16 -1.88
N ILE A 116 0.97 -7.00 -2.27
CA ILE A 116 2.10 -6.96 -1.33
C ILE A 116 1.91 -5.82 -0.32
N ALA A 117 1.54 -4.62 -0.80
CA ALA A 117 1.31 -3.46 0.06
C ALA A 117 0.21 -3.72 1.11
N GLY A 118 -0.92 -4.30 0.69
CA GLY A 118 -2.03 -4.61 1.59
C GLY A 118 -1.65 -5.65 2.65
N VAL A 119 -1.05 -6.76 2.24
CA VAL A 119 -0.60 -7.82 3.16
C VAL A 119 0.44 -7.30 4.14
N MET A 120 1.47 -6.61 3.64
CA MET A 120 2.54 -6.07 4.49
C MET A 120 2.03 -4.97 5.44
N LEU A 121 1.10 -4.12 5.00
CA LEU A 121 0.44 -3.16 5.87
C LEU A 121 -0.33 -3.87 7.00
N GLY A 122 -1.09 -4.92 6.68
CA GLY A 122 -1.78 -5.73 7.66
C GLY A 122 -0.82 -6.36 8.68
N LEU A 123 0.30 -6.93 8.22
CA LEU A 123 1.34 -7.50 9.09
C LEU A 123 1.98 -6.45 10.01
N MET A 124 2.24 -5.23 9.50
CA MET A 124 2.79 -4.14 10.31
C MET A 124 1.80 -3.64 11.38
N LEU A 125 0.50 -3.65 11.09
CA LEU A 125 -0.53 -3.35 12.09
C LEU A 125 -0.55 -4.41 13.19
N VAL A 126 -0.50 -5.70 12.84
CA VAL A 126 -0.39 -6.78 13.84
C VAL A 126 0.91 -6.67 14.63
N TYR A 127 2.03 -6.36 14.00
CA TYR A 127 3.31 -6.12 14.67
C TYR A 127 3.20 -5.03 15.74
N LEU A 128 2.60 -3.88 15.40
CA LEU A 128 2.43 -2.77 16.33
C LEU A 128 1.56 -3.13 17.53
N THR A 129 0.58 -4.03 17.40
CA THR A 129 -0.20 -4.52 18.56
C THR A 129 0.60 -5.37 19.53
N ARG A 130 1.80 -5.83 19.15
CA ARG A 130 2.64 -6.74 19.94
C ARG A 130 3.91 -6.09 20.47
N VAL A 131 4.10 -4.78 20.25
CA VAL A 131 5.33 -4.07 20.67
C VAL A 131 5.57 -4.19 22.17
N ASP A 132 4.54 -4.06 23.01
CA ASP A 132 4.61 -4.23 24.47
C ASP A 132 5.13 -5.61 24.89
N ARG A 133 4.66 -6.67 24.23
CA ARG A 133 5.11 -8.05 24.49
C ARG A 133 6.56 -8.27 24.04
N LEU A 134 6.94 -7.66 22.92
CA LEU A 134 8.30 -7.73 22.41
C LEU A 134 9.29 -7.04 23.37
N VAL A 135 8.90 -5.90 23.93
CA VAL A 135 9.70 -5.19 24.94
C VAL A 135 9.82 -6.01 26.20
N SER A 136 8.71 -6.54 26.73
CA SER A 136 8.72 -7.34 27.97
C SER A 136 9.52 -8.65 27.83
N SER A 137 9.43 -9.29 26.67
CA SER A 137 10.19 -10.52 26.37
C SER A 137 11.70 -10.28 26.21
N SER A 138 12.09 -9.07 25.79
CA SER A 138 13.50 -8.69 25.56
C SER A 138 14.16 -8.00 26.75
N SER A 139 13.43 -7.72 27.82
CA SER A 139 13.94 -7.02 29.02
C SER A 139 15.01 -7.82 29.81
N GLY A 140 15.27 -9.07 29.43
CA GLY A 140 16.41 -9.86 29.96
C GLY A 140 17.75 -9.55 29.27
N ALA A 141 17.79 -8.82 28.18
CA ALA A 141 19.01 -8.43 27.48
C ALA A 141 19.53 -7.11 28.07
N ALA A 142 20.49 -7.21 28.98
CA ALA A 142 21.04 -6.11 29.78
C ALA A 142 21.72 -4.96 29.03
N TRP A 143 21.70 -4.97 27.70
CA TRP A 143 22.46 -4.05 26.82
C TRP A 143 21.68 -2.84 26.32
N ILE A 144 20.35 -2.88 26.33
CA ILE A 144 19.52 -1.81 25.75
C ILE A 144 18.48 -1.41 26.82
N SER A 145 18.32 -0.10 27.06
CA SER A 145 17.27 0.37 27.97
C SER A 145 15.88 0.06 27.37
N PRO A 146 14.89 -0.34 28.18
CA PRO A 146 13.54 -0.65 27.70
C PRO A 146 12.91 0.50 26.88
N ALA A 147 13.19 1.75 27.27
CA ALA A 147 12.71 2.95 26.56
C ALA A 147 13.29 3.06 25.14
N LEU A 148 14.58 2.78 24.96
CA LEU A 148 15.22 2.81 23.65
C LEU A 148 14.71 1.67 22.78
N LEU A 149 14.51 0.47 23.34
CA LEU A 149 13.95 -0.66 22.64
C LEU A 149 12.52 -0.37 22.15
N THR A 150 11.66 0.18 23.01
CA THR A 150 10.29 0.61 22.64
C THR A 150 10.33 1.62 21.50
N PHE A 151 11.21 2.62 21.59
CA PHE A 151 11.39 3.62 20.55
C PHE A 151 11.77 2.99 19.20
N LEU A 152 12.75 2.10 19.18
CA LEU A 152 13.20 1.43 17.95
C LEU A 152 12.11 0.55 17.34
N LEU A 153 11.41 -0.23 18.15
CA LEU A 153 10.30 -1.07 17.69
C LEU A 153 9.15 -0.24 17.10
N LEU A 154 8.80 0.87 17.76
CA LEU A 154 7.80 1.80 17.23
C LEU A 154 8.25 2.47 15.93
N ALA A 155 9.51 2.90 15.85
CA ALA A 155 10.05 3.50 14.63
C ALA A 155 9.99 2.55 13.44
N VAL A 156 10.31 1.25 13.64
CA VAL A 156 10.17 0.20 12.62
C VAL A 156 8.70 -0.01 12.24
N GLY A 157 7.80 -0.07 13.21
CA GLY A 157 6.36 -0.21 12.97
C GLY A 157 5.79 0.98 12.17
N PHE A 158 6.11 2.20 12.58
CA PHE A 158 5.70 3.42 11.87
C PHE A 158 6.32 3.52 10.49
N TRP A 159 7.58 3.14 10.32
CA TRP A 159 8.19 3.03 8.99
C TRP A 159 7.40 2.07 8.09
N GLY A 160 7.04 0.90 8.59
CA GLY A 160 6.30 -0.10 7.84
C GLY A 160 4.92 0.39 7.42
N ILE A 161 4.09 0.90 8.35
CA ILE A 161 2.74 1.37 8.01
C ILE A 161 2.77 2.60 7.09
N ARG A 162 3.76 3.49 7.24
CA ARG A 162 3.95 4.65 6.36
C ARG A 162 4.38 4.23 4.97
N PHE A 163 5.34 3.31 4.87
CA PHE A 163 5.84 2.84 3.59
C PHE A 163 4.78 2.04 2.81
N PHE A 164 4.18 1.03 3.43
CA PHE A 164 3.21 0.17 2.74
C PHE A 164 1.85 0.84 2.57
N GLY A 165 1.38 1.61 3.55
CA GLY A 165 0.09 2.31 3.49
C GLY A 165 0.16 3.59 2.67
N GLN A 166 0.71 4.65 3.23
CA GLN A 166 0.74 5.97 2.59
C GLN A 166 1.62 5.99 1.34
N GLY A 167 2.77 5.34 1.37
CA GLY A 167 3.70 5.31 0.25
C GLY A 167 3.20 4.42 -0.87
N LEU A 168 3.39 3.11 -0.70
CA LEU A 168 3.22 2.13 -1.77
C LEU A 168 1.77 1.98 -2.22
N LEU A 169 0.83 1.74 -1.28
CA LEU A 169 -0.57 1.46 -1.64
C LEU A 169 -1.24 2.66 -2.32
N THR A 170 -1.00 3.88 -1.79
CA THR A 170 -1.53 5.11 -2.40
C THR A 170 -0.93 5.36 -3.79
N MET A 171 0.39 5.18 -3.94
CA MET A 171 1.08 5.35 -5.22
C MET A 171 0.56 4.36 -6.27
N VAL A 172 0.47 3.08 -5.91
CA VAL A 172 0.01 2.01 -6.82
C VAL A 172 -1.43 2.26 -7.26
N SER A 173 -2.33 2.57 -6.33
CA SER A 173 -3.74 2.83 -6.62
C SER A 173 -3.93 4.03 -7.55
N ARG A 174 -3.21 5.11 -7.29
CA ARG A 174 -3.25 6.32 -8.11
C ARG A 174 -2.66 6.10 -9.50
N ASN A 175 -1.49 5.48 -9.60
CA ASN A 175 -0.81 5.21 -10.87
C ASN A 175 -1.61 4.24 -11.75
N MET A 176 -2.24 3.22 -11.16
CA MET A 176 -3.14 2.31 -11.88
C MET A 176 -4.26 3.07 -12.57
N VAL A 177 -4.97 3.95 -11.86
CA VAL A 177 -6.05 4.75 -12.44
C VAL A 177 -5.53 5.67 -13.55
N MET A 178 -4.37 6.30 -13.36
CA MET A 178 -3.78 7.19 -14.38
C MET A 178 -3.40 6.45 -15.66
N LYS A 179 -3.03 5.15 -15.60
CA LYS A 179 -2.77 4.32 -16.79
C LYS A 179 -4.06 4.04 -17.59
N TRP A 180 -5.20 3.86 -16.90
CA TRP A 180 -6.49 3.59 -17.56
C TRP A 180 -7.15 4.83 -18.16
N PHE A 181 -6.91 6.02 -17.60
CA PHE A 181 -7.51 7.29 -18.06
C PHE A 181 -6.51 8.17 -18.82
N ASN A 182 -5.85 7.63 -19.85
CA ASN A 182 -4.79 8.35 -20.56
C ASN A 182 -5.26 9.70 -21.16
N ARG A 183 -6.46 9.77 -21.76
CA ARG A 183 -7.02 11.00 -22.37
C ARG A 183 -7.70 11.93 -21.35
N ARG A 184 -8.18 11.42 -20.22
CA ARG A 184 -8.95 12.17 -19.22
C ARG A 184 -8.32 12.09 -17.83
N ARG A 185 -6.99 12.14 -17.77
CA ARG A 185 -6.23 12.04 -16.49
C ARG A 185 -6.66 13.09 -15.47
N GLY A 186 -6.92 14.34 -15.91
CA GLY A 186 -7.36 15.41 -15.02
C GLY A 186 -8.69 15.09 -14.34
N LEU A 187 -9.68 14.62 -15.08
CA LEU A 187 -10.98 14.21 -14.54
C LEU A 187 -10.84 13.05 -13.55
N ALA A 188 -10.12 11.99 -13.92
CA ALA A 188 -9.91 10.86 -13.05
C ALA A 188 -9.18 11.24 -11.75
N ASN A 189 -8.18 12.12 -11.83
CA ASN A 189 -7.47 12.61 -10.65
C ASN A 189 -8.35 13.52 -9.77
N ALA A 190 -9.21 14.35 -10.36
CA ALA A 190 -10.17 15.17 -9.62
C ALA A 190 -11.17 14.29 -8.84
N VAL A 191 -11.74 13.27 -9.49
CA VAL A 191 -12.66 12.32 -8.84
C VAL A 191 -11.94 11.57 -7.72
N LEU A 192 -10.74 11.02 -7.96
CA LEU A 192 -9.90 10.40 -6.92
C LEU A 192 -9.66 11.35 -5.75
N GLY A 193 -9.34 12.63 -6.03
CA GLY A 193 -9.08 13.63 -5.01
C GLY A 193 -10.29 13.90 -4.13
N ILE A 194 -11.47 14.10 -4.73
CA ILE A 194 -12.73 14.37 -4.02
C ILE A 194 -13.09 13.20 -3.09
N PHE A 195 -13.15 11.98 -3.62
CA PHE A 195 -13.52 10.82 -2.82
C PHE A 195 -12.48 10.48 -1.75
N SER A 196 -11.20 10.65 -2.03
CA SER A 196 -10.15 10.48 -1.03
C SER A 196 -10.24 11.51 0.07
N ALA A 197 -10.48 12.79 -0.26
CA ALA A 197 -10.63 13.86 0.73
C ALA A 197 -11.85 13.61 1.64
N LEU A 198 -13.00 13.25 1.07
CA LEU A 198 -14.20 12.89 1.84
C LEU A 198 -13.92 11.69 2.75
N GLY A 199 -13.33 10.62 2.23
CA GLY A 199 -13.00 9.45 3.02
C GLY A 199 -12.02 9.76 4.16
N PHE A 200 -11.00 10.55 3.89
CA PHE A 200 -10.02 10.97 4.90
C PHE A 200 -10.62 11.88 5.97
N SER A 201 -11.61 12.72 5.62
CA SER A 201 -12.31 13.56 6.59
C SER A 201 -13.19 12.76 7.55
N VAL A 202 -13.80 11.68 7.06
CA VAL A 202 -14.70 10.84 7.86
C VAL A 202 -13.94 9.75 8.63
N ALA A 203 -12.76 9.35 8.14
CA ALA A 203 -11.99 8.25 8.70
C ALA A 203 -11.69 8.37 10.20
N PRO A 204 -11.25 9.53 10.76
CA PRO A 204 -10.99 9.65 12.18
C PRO A 204 -12.19 9.30 13.05
N LYS A 205 -13.40 9.76 12.66
CA LYS A 205 -14.63 9.46 13.38
C LYS A 205 -14.97 7.97 13.38
N ILE A 206 -14.80 7.32 12.22
CA ILE A 206 -15.05 5.87 12.10
C ILE A 206 -14.02 5.10 12.94
N LEU A 207 -12.74 5.46 12.86
CA LEU A 207 -11.68 4.82 13.62
C LEU A 207 -11.88 4.98 15.13
N ASP A 208 -12.27 6.17 15.59
CA ASP A 208 -12.58 6.43 17.00
C ASP A 208 -13.72 5.52 17.50
N GLN A 209 -14.80 5.39 16.72
CA GLN A 209 -15.90 4.47 17.05
C GLN A 209 -15.45 3.00 17.11
N VAL A 210 -14.54 2.59 16.23
CA VAL A 210 -13.96 1.23 16.25
C VAL A 210 -13.11 1.02 17.49
N ILE A 211 -12.30 2.02 17.88
CA ILE A 211 -11.47 1.99 19.09
C ILE A 211 -12.35 1.89 20.34
N GLN A 212 -13.44 2.68 20.41
CA GLN A 212 -14.36 2.63 21.55
C GLN A 212 -15.04 1.28 21.74
N ARG A 213 -15.23 0.49 20.64
CA ARG A 213 -15.86 -0.83 20.69
C ARG A 213 -14.91 -2.00 20.89
N LEU A 214 -13.72 -1.92 20.30
CA LEU A 214 -12.78 -3.05 20.21
C LEU A 214 -11.48 -2.79 20.99
N GLU A 215 -11.34 -1.66 21.64
CA GLU A 215 -10.07 -1.11 22.13
C GLU A 215 -9.05 -0.90 20.98
N TRP A 216 -7.96 -0.21 21.23
CA TRP A 216 -7.01 0.14 20.15
C TRP A 216 -6.32 -1.09 19.52
N ARG A 217 -6.02 -2.13 20.33
CA ARG A 217 -5.41 -3.38 19.82
C ARG A 217 -6.39 -4.14 18.92
N GLY A 218 -7.64 -4.28 19.36
CA GLY A 218 -8.69 -4.89 18.57
C GLY A 218 -8.98 -4.12 17.28
N ALA A 219 -8.97 -2.78 17.34
CA ALA A 219 -9.13 -1.91 16.18
C ALA A 219 -8.01 -2.13 15.14
N TRP A 220 -6.76 -2.21 15.57
CA TRP A 220 -5.65 -2.50 14.65
C TRP A 220 -5.68 -3.91 14.07
N ILE A 221 -6.09 -4.93 14.84
CA ILE A 221 -6.29 -6.29 14.33
C ILE A 221 -7.43 -6.30 13.30
N PHE A 222 -8.54 -5.61 13.58
CA PHE A 222 -9.64 -5.47 12.63
C PHE A 222 -9.17 -4.82 11.31
N LEU A 223 -8.42 -3.72 11.38
CA LEU A 223 -7.85 -3.05 10.22
C LEU A 223 -6.84 -3.94 9.49
N ALA A 224 -6.05 -4.72 10.22
CA ALA A 224 -5.10 -5.66 9.63
C ALA A 224 -5.81 -6.75 8.82
N ILE A 225 -6.91 -7.31 9.32
CA ILE A 225 -7.73 -8.28 8.59
C ILE A 225 -8.39 -7.62 7.39
N LEU A 226 -8.97 -6.43 7.57
CA LEU A 226 -9.64 -5.69 6.50
C LEU A 226 -8.69 -5.38 5.34
N VAL A 227 -7.48 -4.88 5.63
CA VAL A 227 -6.51 -4.50 4.59
C VAL A 227 -5.67 -5.69 4.15
N GLY A 228 -5.18 -6.51 5.07
CA GLY A 228 -4.25 -7.60 4.78
C GLY A 228 -4.92 -8.82 4.14
N VAL A 229 -6.21 -9.06 4.40
CA VAL A 229 -6.94 -10.22 3.87
C VAL A 229 -8.04 -9.78 2.91
N VAL A 230 -9.04 -9.03 3.37
CA VAL A 230 -10.22 -8.70 2.55
C VAL A 230 -9.82 -7.85 1.34
N PHE A 231 -9.08 -6.77 1.57
CA PHE A 231 -8.62 -5.91 0.49
C PHE A 231 -7.58 -6.62 -0.40
N ALA A 232 -6.72 -7.47 0.13
CA ALA A 232 -5.78 -8.25 -0.68
C ALA A 232 -6.50 -9.18 -1.67
N ILE A 233 -7.59 -9.85 -1.24
CA ILE A 233 -8.46 -10.65 -2.13
C ILE A 233 -9.13 -9.75 -3.17
N PHE A 234 -9.66 -8.60 -2.77
CA PHE A 234 -10.27 -7.62 -3.66
C PHE A 234 -9.29 -7.16 -4.76
N VAL A 235 -8.03 -6.87 -4.39
CA VAL A 235 -6.97 -6.50 -5.33
C VAL A 235 -6.72 -7.60 -6.37
N LEU A 236 -6.62 -8.85 -5.93
CA LEU A 236 -6.41 -9.98 -6.84
C LEU A 236 -7.56 -10.16 -7.84
N LEU A 237 -8.78 -9.82 -7.45
CA LEU A 237 -9.97 -9.96 -8.30
C LEU A 237 -10.13 -8.79 -9.27
N ILE A 238 -9.93 -7.55 -8.82
CA ILE A 238 -10.36 -6.34 -9.55
C ILE A 238 -9.21 -5.56 -10.16
N PHE A 239 -8.04 -5.46 -9.50
CA PHE A 239 -6.92 -4.67 -10.01
C PHE A 239 -6.40 -5.23 -11.34
N ARG A 240 -6.14 -4.32 -12.29
CA ARG A 240 -5.57 -4.64 -13.61
C ARG A 240 -4.50 -3.62 -13.95
N ASP A 241 -3.41 -4.10 -14.54
CA ASP A 241 -2.20 -3.31 -14.72
C ASP A 241 -2.29 -2.35 -15.90
N ASN A 242 -2.78 -2.81 -17.04
CA ASN A 242 -2.68 -2.04 -18.27
C ASN A 242 -3.90 -2.26 -19.16
N PRO A 243 -4.59 -1.18 -19.64
CA PRO A 243 -5.71 -1.30 -20.56
C PRO A 243 -5.31 -1.95 -21.89
N GLN A 244 -4.09 -1.68 -22.39
CA GLN A 244 -3.60 -2.23 -23.66
C GLN A 244 -3.40 -3.76 -23.62
N ALA A 245 -3.17 -4.33 -22.45
CA ALA A 245 -3.06 -5.78 -22.28
C ALA A 245 -4.41 -6.48 -22.11
N CYS A 246 -5.46 -5.71 -21.82
CA CYS A 246 -6.78 -6.25 -21.51
C CYS A 246 -7.75 -6.24 -22.71
N GLY A 247 -7.38 -5.64 -23.85
CA GLY A 247 -8.18 -5.55 -25.09
C GLY A 247 -8.80 -4.20 -25.28
#